data_7af8d533b13c810aa724ba5a50fbbab8
#
_entry.id   7af8d533b13c810aa724ba5a50fbbab8
#
_cell.length_a   1.000
_cell.length_b   1.000
_cell.length_c   1.000
_cell.angle_alpha   90.00
_cell.angle_beta   90.00
_cell.angle_gamma   90.00
#
_symmetry.space_group_name_H-M   'P 1'
#
loop_
_entity.id
_entity.type
_entity.pdbx_description
1 polymer ?
#
loop_
_entity_poly.entity_id
_entity_poly.type
_entity_poly.pdbx_seq_one_letter_code
_entity_poly.pdbx_strand_id
1 'polypeptide(L)'
;MRPHFALRKTSYRIVQKTFTRRRMLVPLCLALAFSFPAVAKAQQDQPPPGHRIQRSTPPPGARTHTVVPGQRFAAGSFKSWFYGSDYRALWTTPIEVAVLDLDGVGGGLTPLRTGGFGQSISLHFSGEDGRRYTVRSLDKDPTKRIWDELKNTVVDDVLQDQISALLPTGALVVDALMEATGILHSKHTLVVIPDDPRLQEYREDFAGLVGTLQEHPSEGLGDTPGFAGSRKISGTEKLWQHLEKTPCNRVDSRAFLKARLLDFLINDKDRHSGQWRWARFPAGACHTWIPIPEDRDQAFIDYDGFAMALARRVAPKQIEFADSYPNLAGLSMNGWEL
;
A
#
# COMPACT_ATOMS: atom_id res chain seq x y z
N MET A 1 -34.85 2.89 -32.43
CA MET A 1 -34.51 1.53 -32.01
C MET A 1 -33.24 1.59 -31.14
N ARG A 2 -33.37 1.34 -29.86
CA ARG A 2 -32.25 1.30 -28.92
C ARG A 2 -31.96 -0.17 -28.59
N PRO A 3 -30.74 -0.69 -28.67
CA PRO A 3 -30.43 -2.02 -28.14
C PRO A 3 -30.15 -1.91 -26.62
N HIS A 4 -30.90 -2.70 -25.86
CA HIS A 4 -30.76 -2.86 -24.43
C HIS A 4 -29.44 -3.56 -24.09
N PHE A 5 -28.59 -2.88 -23.28
CA PHE A 5 -27.45 -3.47 -22.63
C PHE A 5 -27.90 -4.32 -21.41
N ALA A 6 -28.13 -5.62 -21.63
CA ALA A 6 -28.53 -6.59 -20.61
C ALA A 6 -27.42 -7.59 -20.23
N LEU A 7 -26.14 -7.26 -20.43
CA LEU A 7 -25.02 -8.21 -20.30
C LEU A 7 -24.17 -8.09 -19.01
N ARG A 8 -24.45 -7.14 -18.11
CA ARG A 8 -23.58 -6.91 -16.95
C ARG A 8 -23.90 -7.71 -15.67
N LYS A 9 -25.06 -8.36 -15.58
CA LYS A 9 -25.42 -9.11 -14.35
C LYS A 9 -25.02 -10.59 -14.37
N THR A 10 -24.68 -11.13 -15.50
CA THR A 10 -24.38 -12.57 -15.64
C THR A 10 -22.90 -12.88 -15.34
N SER A 11 -21.99 -11.96 -15.62
CA SER A 11 -20.56 -12.15 -15.40
C SER A 11 -20.16 -12.19 -13.90
N TYR A 12 -20.87 -11.46 -13.06
CA TYR A 12 -20.60 -11.45 -11.61
C TYR A 12 -20.95 -12.77 -10.92
N ARG A 13 -21.97 -13.49 -11.40
CA ARG A 13 -22.36 -14.80 -10.85
C ARG A 13 -21.45 -15.95 -11.27
N ILE A 14 -20.77 -15.83 -12.40
CA ILE A 14 -19.84 -16.88 -12.88
C ILE A 14 -18.52 -16.82 -12.08
N VAL A 15 -18.03 -15.62 -11.75
CA VAL A 15 -16.82 -15.45 -10.92
C VAL A 15 -17.04 -15.97 -9.50
N GLN A 16 -18.22 -15.80 -8.91
CA GLN A 16 -18.52 -16.37 -7.59
C GLN A 16 -18.63 -17.89 -7.57
N LYS A 17 -19.08 -18.53 -8.66
CA LYS A 17 -19.17 -20.01 -8.72
C LYS A 17 -17.82 -20.69 -8.94
N THR A 18 -16.84 -20.00 -9.53
CA THR A 18 -15.46 -20.54 -9.68
C THR A 18 -14.68 -20.45 -8.37
N PHE A 19 -15.05 -19.54 -7.46
CA PHE A 19 -14.42 -19.41 -6.14
C PHE A 19 -14.77 -20.56 -5.18
N THR A 20 -15.93 -21.21 -5.37
CA THR A 20 -16.39 -22.30 -4.49
C THR A 20 -15.71 -23.65 -4.76
N ARG A 21 -15.03 -23.84 -5.90
CA ARG A 21 -14.26 -25.07 -6.21
C ARG A 21 -12.80 -25.05 -5.74
N ARG A 22 -12.29 -23.91 -5.24
CA ARG A 22 -10.91 -23.78 -4.70
C ARG A 22 -10.77 -24.11 -3.20
N ARG A 23 -11.79 -24.67 -2.58
CA ARG A 23 -11.76 -25.13 -1.18
C ARG A 23 -10.77 -26.27 -0.88
N MET A 24 -10.05 -26.79 -1.88
CA MET A 24 -9.11 -27.93 -1.68
C MET A 24 -7.63 -27.55 -1.61
N LEU A 25 -7.23 -26.27 -1.79
CA LEU A 25 -5.79 -25.89 -1.75
C LEU A 25 -5.31 -25.33 -0.41
N VAL A 26 -6.23 -24.99 0.49
CA VAL A 26 -5.91 -24.58 1.86
C VAL A 26 -5.27 -25.69 2.71
N PRO A 27 -5.60 -27.02 2.55
CA PRO A 27 -5.03 -28.07 3.38
C PRO A 27 -3.53 -28.33 3.13
N LEU A 28 -2.97 -27.99 1.96
CA LEU A 28 -1.55 -28.26 1.70
C LEU A 28 -0.63 -27.24 2.37
N CYS A 29 -1.03 -25.97 2.45
CA CYS A 29 -0.30 -24.97 3.26
C CYS A 29 -0.47 -25.21 4.76
N LEU A 30 -1.62 -25.73 5.20
CA LEU A 30 -1.89 -26.14 6.57
C LEU A 30 -1.11 -27.40 6.97
N ALA A 31 -0.93 -28.38 6.08
CA ALA A 31 -0.21 -29.63 6.38
C ALA A 31 1.30 -29.42 6.67
N LEU A 32 1.92 -28.39 6.07
CA LEU A 32 3.31 -28.02 6.35
C LEU A 32 3.48 -27.28 7.69
N ALA A 33 2.42 -26.64 8.18
CA ALA A 33 2.43 -25.92 9.45
C ALA A 33 2.31 -26.85 10.68
N PHE A 34 1.74 -28.04 10.52
CA PHE A 34 1.47 -28.95 11.64
C PHE A 34 2.64 -29.83 12.09
N SER A 35 3.82 -29.72 11.47
CA SER A 35 4.96 -30.61 11.78
C SER A 35 5.94 -30.08 12.84
N PHE A 36 5.63 -28.96 13.52
CA PHE A 36 6.56 -28.38 14.51
C PHE A 36 5.86 -28.07 15.85
N PRO A 37 5.97 -28.97 16.85
CA PRO A 37 5.35 -28.75 18.16
C PRO A 37 6.04 -27.71 19.07
N ALA A 38 7.17 -27.14 18.67
CA ALA A 38 7.93 -26.22 19.52
C ALA A 38 7.45 -24.74 19.44
N VAL A 39 6.60 -24.38 18.47
CA VAL A 39 6.14 -22.98 18.27
C VAL A 39 4.91 -22.65 19.12
N ALA A 40 4.18 -23.65 19.61
CA ALA A 40 2.90 -23.45 20.30
C ALA A 40 2.98 -22.74 21.67
N LYS A 41 4.16 -22.57 22.25
CA LYS A 41 4.31 -22.01 23.60
C LYS A 41 4.56 -20.50 23.67
N ALA A 42 4.89 -19.86 22.53
CA ALA A 42 5.12 -18.42 22.46
C ALA A 42 3.85 -17.59 22.15
N GLN A 43 2.71 -18.26 22.02
CA GLN A 43 1.50 -17.70 21.40
C GLN A 43 0.51 -17.03 22.40
N GLN A 44 0.79 -17.12 23.72
CA GLN A 44 -0.16 -16.62 24.73
C GLN A 44 -0.05 -15.12 25.08
N ASP A 45 0.98 -14.41 24.60
CA ASP A 45 1.24 -12.99 24.93
C ASP A 45 1.27 -12.04 23.73
N GLN A 46 0.60 -12.40 22.62
CA GLN A 46 0.59 -11.49 21.47
C GLN A 46 -0.45 -10.37 21.65
N PRO A 47 -0.05 -9.10 21.43
CA PRO A 47 -0.97 -7.96 21.53
C PRO A 47 -2.08 -8.05 20.47
N PRO A 48 -3.24 -7.44 20.73
CA PRO A 48 -4.35 -7.42 19.78
C PRO A 48 -3.96 -6.79 18.43
N PRO A 49 -4.70 -7.08 17.34
CA PRO A 49 -4.45 -6.51 16.00
C PRO A 49 -4.34 -4.99 16.04
N GLY A 50 -3.32 -4.44 15.39
CA GLY A 50 -3.01 -3.00 15.43
C GLY A 50 -1.96 -2.61 16.47
N HIS A 51 -1.79 -3.37 17.54
CA HIS A 51 -0.68 -3.22 18.47
C HIS A 51 0.61 -3.93 18.01
N ARG A 52 0.56 -4.70 16.94
CA ARG A 52 1.73 -5.41 16.37
C ARG A 52 2.65 -4.49 15.57
N ILE A 53 2.17 -3.33 15.13
CA ILE A 53 2.98 -2.36 14.41
C ILE A 53 3.96 -1.71 15.40
N GLN A 54 5.23 -1.81 15.07
CA GLN A 54 6.29 -1.28 15.91
C GLN A 54 6.22 0.25 16.02
N ARG A 55 6.42 0.76 17.22
CA ARG A 55 6.43 2.20 17.52
C ARG A 55 7.73 2.58 18.20
N SER A 56 8.17 3.81 17.97
CA SER A 56 9.37 4.38 18.56
C SER A 56 9.14 5.86 18.80
N THR A 57 8.77 6.21 20.04
CA THR A 57 8.42 7.59 20.39
C THR A 57 9.66 8.46 20.47
N PRO A 58 9.75 9.54 19.67
CA PRO A 58 10.86 10.46 19.74
C PRO A 58 10.85 11.27 21.04
N PRO A 59 12.01 11.71 21.55
CA PRO A 59 12.07 12.65 22.66
C PRO A 59 11.35 13.96 22.32
N PRO A 60 10.75 14.64 23.31
CA PRO A 60 10.12 15.94 23.10
C PRO A 60 11.09 16.95 22.48
N GLY A 61 10.64 17.65 21.43
CA GLY A 61 11.43 18.66 20.73
C GLY A 61 12.52 18.13 19.79
N ALA A 62 12.67 16.82 19.65
CA ALA A 62 13.58 16.25 18.67
C ALA A 62 13.11 16.56 17.24
N ARG A 63 14.04 16.85 16.33
CA ARG A 63 13.78 17.03 14.90
C ARG A 63 13.98 15.75 14.10
N THR A 64 14.85 14.88 14.60
CA THR A 64 15.14 13.57 14.05
C THR A 64 15.12 12.52 15.16
N HIS A 65 14.89 11.28 14.79
CA HIS A 65 14.86 10.15 15.72
C HIS A 65 15.38 8.89 15.05
N THR A 66 16.24 8.14 15.76
CA THR A 66 16.71 6.85 15.25
C THR A 66 15.70 5.78 15.56
N VAL A 67 15.24 5.07 14.52
CA VAL A 67 14.26 4.01 14.62
C VAL A 67 14.77 2.73 13.96
N VAL A 68 14.31 1.57 14.44
CA VAL A 68 14.41 0.31 13.71
C VAL A 68 13.03 0.02 13.13
N PRO A 69 12.85 -0.02 11.81
CA PRO A 69 11.51 -0.13 11.19
C PRO A 69 10.72 -1.38 11.60
N GLY A 70 11.40 -2.52 11.76
CA GLY A 70 10.76 -3.79 12.07
C GLY A 70 11.70 -4.81 12.71
N GLN A 71 12.10 -4.58 13.97
CA GLN A 71 13.01 -5.48 14.71
C GLN A 71 12.52 -6.94 14.73
N ARG A 72 11.20 -7.17 14.71
CA ARG A 72 10.59 -8.50 14.71
C ARG A 72 10.91 -9.34 13.47
N PHE A 73 11.34 -8.72 12.38
CA PHE A 73 11.74 -9.41 11.14
C PHE A 73 13.15 -9.97 11.18
N ALA A 74 13.88 -9.76 12.28
CA ALA A 74 15.15 -10.45 12.51
C ALA A 74 14.96 -11.96 12.43
N ALA A 75 15.85 -12.63 11.72
CA ALA A 75 15.78 -14.06 11.50
C ALA A 75 17.17 -14.70 11.56
N GLY A 76 17.24 -15.89 12.20
CA GLY A 76 18.41 -16.73 12.09
C GLY A 76 18.46 -17.49 10.74
N SER A 77 19.57 -18.15 10.46
CA SER A 77 19.85 -18.80 9.16
C SER A 77 18.76 -19.77 8.71
N PHE A 78 18.20 -20.59 9.62
CA PHE A 78 17.15 -21.54 9.28
C PHE A 78 15.84 -20.81 8.87
N LYS A 79 15.44 -19.80 9.64
CA LYS A 79 14.23 -19.01 9.33
C LYS A 79 14.39 -18.28 8.00
N SER A 80 15.54 -17.68 7.74
CA SER A 80 15.84 -17.02 6.47
C SER A 80 15.86 -17.98 5.29
N TRP A 81 16.45 -19.15 5.44
CA TRP A 81 16.42 -20.17 4.38
C TRP A 81 14.99 -20.65 4.06
N PHE A 82 14.16 -20.85 5.08
CA PHE A 82 12.82 -21.42 4.91
C PHE A 82 11.81 -20.38 4.43
N TYR A 83 11.74 -19.21 5.08
CA TYR A 83 10.76 -18.17 4.79
C TYR A 83 11.27 -17.07 3.87
N GLY A 84 12.56 -16.97 3.68
CA GLY A 84 13.22 -15.96 2.87
C GLY A 84 14.16 -15.07 3.66
N SER A 85 15.20 -14.61 3.00
CA SER A 85 16.10 -13.57 3.49
C SER A 85 15.48 -12.19 3.28
N ASP A 86 14.73 -12.02 2.19
CA ASP A 86 13.92 -10.84 1.86
C ASP A 86 14.69 -9.52 2.13
N TYR A 87 13.97 -8.47 2.55
CA TYR A 87 14.56 -7.20 3.00
C TYR A 87 14.79 -7.13 4.52
N ARG A 88 14.96 -8.26 5.21
CA ARG A 88 15.11 -8.32 6.68
C ARG A 88 16.21 -7.42 7.21
N ALA A 89 17.34 -7.36 6.50
CA ALA A 89 18.45 -6.49 6.88
C ALA A 89 18.03 -5.01 6.89
N LEU A 90 17.24 -4.57 5.90
CA LEU A 90 16.74 -3.19 5.84
C LEU A 90 15.68 -2.92 6.92
N TRP A 91 14.83 -3.89 7.22
CA TRP A 91 13.84 -3.77 8.29
C TRP A 91 14.49 -3.68 9.69
N THR A 92 15.62 -4.34 9.89
CA THR A 92 16.29 -4.44 11.21
C THR A 92 17.45 -3.45 11.39
N THR A 93 17.82 -2.72 10.33
CA THR A 93 18.86 -1.69 10.41
C THR A 93 18.30 -0.40 11.04
N PRO A 94 18.97 0.17 12.06
CA PRO A 94 18.62 1.49 12.56
C PRO A 94 18.76 2.56 11.48
N ILE A 95 17.76 3.40 11.35
CA ILE A 95 17.73 4.54 10.42
C ILE A 95 17.33 5.81 11.16
N GLU A 96 17.87 6.94 10.74
CA GLU A 96 17.45 8.25 11.22
C GLU A 96 16.29 8.74 10.38
N VAL A 97 15.19 9.13 11.02
CA VAL A 97 13.98 9.64 10.39
C VAL A 97 13.61 11.01 10.94
N ALA A 98 12.99 11.85 10.13
CA ALA A 98 12.47 13.12 10.59
C ALA A 98 11.30 12.90 11.56
N VAL A 99 11.23 13.70 12.62
CA VAL A 99 10.02 13.80 13.44
C VAL A 99 9.01 14.66 12.69
N LEU A 100 7.76 14.17 12.56
CA LEU A 100 6.71 14.92 11.87
C LEU A 100 6.48 16.27 12.53
N ASP A 101 6.77 17.34 11.79
CA ASP A 101 6.52 18.71 12.21
C ASP A 101 5.04 19.04 11.97
N LEU A 102 4.25 18.96 13.05
CA LEU A 102 2.81 19.23 13.02
C LEU A 102 2.49 20.72 12.81
N ASP A 103 3.45 21.63 12.99
CA ASP A 103 3.27 23.07 12.78
C ASP A 103 3.73 23.49 11.38
N GLY A 104 4.86 22.94 10.91
CA GLY A 104 5.51 23.39 9.69
C GLY A 104 4.89 22.78 8.43
N VAL A 105 4.42 21.52 8.47
CA VAL A 105 3.81 20.87 7.31
C VAL A 105 2.44 21.49 7.04
N GLY A 106 2.22 21.95 5.79
CA GLY A 106 0.94 22.52 5.36
C GLY A 106 0.48 23.75 6.16
N GLY A 107 1.41 24.44 6.84
CA GLY A 107 1.09 25.57 7.73
C GLY A 107 0.48 25.17 9.08
N GLY A 108 0.34 23.88 9.35
CA GLY A 108 -0.26 23.29 10.55
C GLY A 108 -1.15 22.11 10.22
N LEU A 109 -0.89 20.96 10.84
CA LEU A 109 -1.65 19.71 10.61
C LEU A 109 -2.68 19.47 11.70
N THR A 110 -3.94 19.32 11.30
CA THR A 110 -5.04 18.89 12.17
C THR A 110 -5.49 17.48 11.77
N PRO A 111 -5.50 16.50 12.70
CA PRO A 111 -5.96 15.16 12.39
C PRO A 111 -7.45 15.14 12.07
N LEU A 112 -7.85 14.33 11.07
CA LEU A 112 -9.23 14.26 10.57
C LEU A 112 -9.89 12.91 10.82
N ARG A 113 -9.20 11.84 10.49
CA ARG A 113 -9.74 10.47 10.55
C ARG A 113 -8.64 9.45 10.35
N THR A 114 -8.89 8.26 10.81
CA THR A 114 -8.08 7.08 10.50
C THR A 114 -8.46 6.51 9.13
N GLY A 115 -7.54 5.76 8.55
CA GLY A 115 -7.74 5.00 7.31
C GLY A 115 -6.97 3.69 7.35
N GLY A 116 -6.94 2.97 6.22
CA GLY A 116 -6.23 1.72 6.11
C GLY A 116 -7.10 0.52 6.46
N PHE A 117 -8.07 0.20 5.61
CA PHE A 117 -8.90 -1.00 5.72
C PHE A 117 -8.15 -2.31 5.44
N GLY A 118 -6.88 -2.21 5.03
CA GLY A 118 -6.04 -3.35 4.71
C GLY A 118 -5.06 -3.71 5.82
N GLN A 119 -3.79 -3.78 5.46
CA GLN A 119 -2.70 -4.18 6.34
C GLN A 119 -2.01 -2.99 7.02
N SER A 120 -2.02 -1.81 6.39
CA SER A 120 -1.46 -0.58 6.93
C SER A 120 -2.51 0.20 7.72
N ILE A 121 -2.07 0.97 8.71
CA ILE A 121 -2.87 2.02 9.35
C ILE A 121 -2.44 3.37 8.80
N SER A 122 -3.38 4.30 8.68
CA SER A 122 -3.09 5.65 8.24
C SER A 122 -3.87 6.69 9.02
N LEU A 123 -3.26 7.86 9.21
CA LEU A 123 -3.88 9.04 9.78
C LEU A 123 -3.92 10.12 8.72
N HIS A 124 -5.11 10.63 8.45
CA HIS A 124 -5.35 11.73 7.52
C HIS A 124 -5.39 13.04 8.28
N PHE A 125 -4.79 14.07 7.68
CA PHE A 125 -4.72 15.42 8.22
C PHE A 125 -5.29 16.44 7.24
N SER A 126 -5.77 17.55 7.77
CA SER A 126 -5.99 18.81 7.06
C SER A 126 -4.82 19.74 7.35
N GLY A 127 -4.22 20.31 6.32
CA GLY A 127 -3.29 21.42 6.45
C GLY A 127 -4.03 22.75 6.45
N GLU A 128 -3.47 23.77 7.10
CA GLU A 128 -3.98 25.16 7.03
C GLU A 128 -3.84 25.75 5.63
N ASP A 129 -2.94 25.20 4.80
CA ASP A 129 -2.80 25.50 3.37
C ASP A 129 -3.99 25.03 2.51
N GLY A 130 -5.02 24.42 3.12
CA GLY A 130 -6.19 23.88 2.46
C GLY A 130 -5.99 22.54 1.78
N ARG A 131 -4.80 21.93 1.93
CA ARG A 131 -4.46 20.62 1.38
C ARG A 131 -4.73 19.51 2.37
N ARG A 132 -4.71 18.29 1.88
CA ARG A 132 -4.83 17.09 2.70
C ARG A 132 -3.53 16.31 2.70
N TYR A 133 -3.21 15.74 3.86
CA TYR A 133 -2.01 14.95 4.05
C TYR A 133 -2.39 13.59 4.65
N THR A 134 -1.53 12.62 4.44
CA THR A 134 -1.71 11.28 5.02
C THR A 134 -0.37 10.76 5.50
N VAL A 135 -0.32 10.30 6.73
CA VAL A 135 0.77 9.44 7.20
C VAL A 135 0.28 8.01 7.17
N ARG A 136 1.01 7.14 6.48
CA ARG A 136 0.73 5.70 6.41
C ARG A 136 1.86 4.94 7.09
N SER A 137 1.51 3.94 7.92
CA SER A 137 2.50 3.11 8.60
C SER A 137 3.41 2.40 7.61
N LEU A 138 4.71 2.37 7.94
CA LEU A 138 5.70 1.60 7.21
C LEU A 138 5.48 0.11 7.46
N ASP A 139 5.40 -0.27 8.71
CA ASP A 139 5.07 -1.62 9.14
C ASP A 139 3.57 -1.92 8.95
N LYS A 140 3.24 -3.21 8.76
CA LYS A 140 1.91 -3.66 8.40
C LYS A 140 1.43 -4.80 9.29
N ASP A 141 0.13 -4.87 9.48
CA ASP A 141 -0.54 -5.95 10.17
C ASP A 141 -1.52 -6.65 9.19
N PRO A 142 -1.13 -7.79 8.60
CA PRO A 142 -1.97 -8.52 7.66
C PRO A 142 -3.14 -9.24 8.32
N THR A 143 -3.19 -9.33 9.66
CA THR A 143 -4.19 -10.11 10.41
C THR A 143 -5.61 -9.61 10.20
N LYS A 144 -5.78 -8.35 9.79
CA LYS A 144 -7.09 -7.78 9.45
C LYS A 144 -7.74 -8.44 8.22
N ARG A 145 -6.98 -9.16 7.40
CA ARG A 145 -7.45 -9.81 6.15
C ARG A 145 -7.60 -11.32 6.26
N ILE A 146 -7.22 -11.92 7.38
CA ILE A 146 -7.39 -13.36 7.61
C ILE A 146 -8.68 -13.64 8.39
N TRP A 147 -9.21 -14.84 8.21
CA TRP A 147 -10.38 -15.30 8.95
C TRP A 147 -10.07 -15.36 10.44
N ASP A 148 -11.05 -15.07 11.28
CA ASP A 148 -10.86 -14.98 12.73
C ASP A 148 -10.31 -16.28 13.33
N GLU A 149 -10.67 -17.44 12.76
CA GLU A 149 -10.19 -18.75 13.19
C GLU A 149 -8.70 -18.97 12.92
N LEU A 150 -8.10 -18.20 12.03
CA LEU A 150 -6.67 -18.29 11.69
C LEU A 150 -5.83 -17.22 12.40
N LYS A 151 -6.46 -16.27 13.06
CA LYS A 151 -5.76 -15.27 13.88
C LYS A 151 -5.11 -15.93 15.08
N ASN A 152 -3.93 -15.44 15.45
CA ASN A 152 -3.11 -16.01 16.54
C ASN A 152 -2.74 -17.48 16.32
N THR A 153 -2.56 -17.89 15.07
CA THR A 153 -2.06 -19.22 14.69
C THR A 153 -0.73 -19.09 13.94
N VAL A 154 -0.06 -20.21 13.69
CA VAL A 154 1.16 -20.25 12.85
C VAL A 154 0.93 -19.64 11.46
N VAL A 155 -0.29 -19.71 10.92
CA VAL A 155 -0.63 -19.10 9.63
C VAL A 155 -0.55 -17.57 9.71
N ASP A 156 -1.02 -16.99 10.80
CA ASP A 156 -0.91 -15.57 11.10
C ASP A 156 0.56 -15.13 11.22
N ASP A 157 1.37 -15.88 11.96
CA ASP A 157 2.80 -15.59 12.11
C ASP A 157 3.55 -15.65 10.78
N VAL A 158 3.23 -16.63 9.92
CA VAL A 158 3.79 -16.72 8.56
C VAL A 158 3.40 -15.53 7.70
N LEU A 159 2.12 -15.15 7.71
CA LEU A 159 1.65 -13.98 6.94
C LEU A 159 2.27 -12.69 7.45
N GLN A 160 2.41 -12.54 8.78
CA GLN A 160 3.08 -11.39 9.37
C GLN A 160 4.56 -11.34 8.99
N ASP A 161 5.23 -12.50 8.95
CA ASP A 161 6.64 -12.60 8.56
C ASP A 161 6.87 -12.23 7.10
N GLN A 162 5.91 -12.50 6.20
CA GLN A 162 5.98 -12.13 4.79
C GLN A 162 5.97 -10.61 4.52
N ILE A 163 5.69 -9.78 5.51
CA ILE A 163 5.88 -8.33 5.41
C ILE A 163 7.34 -7.97 5.19
N SER A 164 8.29 -8.82 5.66
CA SER A 164 9.72 -8.63 5.41
C SER A 164 10.10 -8.67 3.92
N ALA A 165 9.26 -9.27 3.07
CA ALA A 165 9.44 -9.28 1.61
C ALA A 165 9.13 -7.92 0.93
N LEU A 166 8.50 -6.99 1.65
CA LEU A 166 8.26 -5.64 1.16
C LEU A 166 9.48 -4.77 1.42
N LEU A 167 9.90 -4.01 0.41
CA LEU A 167 10.96 -3.02 0.59
C LEU A 167 10.45 -1.88 1.49
N PRO A 168 11.00 -1.67 2.72
CA PRO A 168 10.45 -0.70 3.67
C PRO A 168 10.46 0.74 3.14
N THR A 169 11.40 1.08 2.28
CA THR A 169 11.54 2.40 1.64
C THR A 169 11.10 2.41 0.18
N GLY A 170 10.37 1.40 -0.26
CA GLY A 170 9.98 1.20 -1.66
C GLY A 170 9.28 2.43 -2.26
N ALA A 171 8.38 3.06 -1.52
CA ALA A 171 7.67 4.25 -1.98
C ALA A 171 8.63 5.42 -2.30
N LEU A 172 9.68 5.64 -1.50
CA LEU A 172 10.67 6.69 -1.74
C LEU A 172 11.51 6.42 -3.00
N VAL A 173 11.87 5.15 -3.23
CA VAL A 173 12.59 4.74 -4.45
C VAL A 173 11.72 4.94 -5.68
N VAL A 174 10.44 4.58 -5.58
CA VAL A 174 9.47 4.76 -6.68
C VAL A 174 9.23 6.24 -6.97
N ASP A 175 9.19 7.11 -5.95
CA ASP A 175 9.07 8.56 -6.15
C ASP A 175 10.20 9.09 -7.05
N ALA A 176 11.45 8.69 -6.77
CA ALA A 176 12.59 9.09 -7.60
C ALA A 176 12.45 8.62 -9.06
N LEU A 177 11.94 7.41 -9.29
CA LEU A 177 11.67 6.89 -10.62
C LEU A 177 10.53 7.61 -11.31
N MET A 178 9.45 7.92 -10.59
CA MET A 178 8.31 8.68 -11.12
C MET A 178 8.71 10.11 -11.46
N GLU A 179 9.53 10.76 -10.62
CA GLU A 179 10.08 12.08 -10.91
C GLU A 179 10.95 12.07 -12.17
N ALA A 180 11.90 11.13 -12.27
CA ALA A 180 12.79 11.00 -13.43
C ALA A 180 12.03 10.72 -14.74
N THR A 181 10.88 10.05 -14.66
CA THR A 181 10.04 9.73 -15.81
C THR A 181 8.91 10.74 -16.06
N GLY A 182 8.76 11.75 -15.19
CA GLY A 182 7.70 12.75 -15.30
C GLY A 182 6.30 12.16 -15.12
N ILE A 183 6.15 11.16 -14.27
CA ILE A 183 4.84 10.63 -13.84
C ILE A 183 4.33 11.49 -12.71
N LEU A 184 3.09 11.99 -12.84
CA LEU A 184 2.45 12.78 -11.80
C LEU A 184 2.19 11.91 -10.55
N HIS A 185 2.73 12.32 -9.40
CA HIS A 185 2.64 11.56 -8.16
C HIS A 185 2.76 12.45 -6.93
N SER A 186 2.32 11.96 -5.78
CA SER A 186 2.62 12.55 -4.47
C SER A 186 3.98 12.08 -3.99
N LYS A 187 4.80 13.00 -3.47
CA LYS A 187 6.09 12.65 -2.88
C LYS A 187 5.91 12.11 -1.46
N HIS A 188 6.66 11.08 -1.12
CA HIS A 188 6.69 10.49 0.20
C HIS A 188 7.88 11.01 1.00
N THR A 189 7.68 11.27 2.28
CA THR A 189 8.73 11.58 3.24
C THR A 189 8.64 10.62 4.40
N LEU A 190 9.75 9.98 4.77
CA LEU A 190 9.79 9.08 5.91
C LEU A 190 9.79 9.91 7.20
N VAL A 191 8.84 9.61 8.09
CA VAL A 191 8.62 10.34 9.33
C VAL A 191 8.30 9.41 10.49
N VAL A 192 8.54 9.87 11.71
CA VAL A 192 7.94 9.30 12.93
C VAL A 192 6.97 10.32 13.52
N ILE A 193 5.79 9.86 13.92
CA ILE A 193 4.78 10.73 14.53
C ILE A 193 5.20 11.04 15.97
N PRO A 194 5.27 12.33 16.40
CA PRO A 194 5.58 12.69 17.77
C PRO A 194 4.49 12.28 18.75
N ASP A 195 4.81 12.17 20.01
CA ASP A 195 3.83 12.06 21.09
C ASP A 195 3.34 13.47 21.46
N ASP A 196 2.28 13.93 20.80
CA ASP A 196 1.81 15.31 20.86
C ASP A 196 0.30 15.37 21.15
N PRO A 197 -0.17 16.20 22.10
CA PRO A 197 -1.60 16.37 22.40
C PRO A 197 -2.46 16.82 21.21
N ARG A 198 -1.88 17.45 20.18
CA ARG A 198 -2.58 17.86 18.96
C ARG A 198 -3.10 16.67 18.12
N LEU A 199 -2.59 15.46 18.37
CA LEU A 199 -3.12 14.24 17.78
C LEU A 199 -4.51 13.87 18.32
N GLN A 200 -4.97 14.52 19.41
CA GLN A 200 -6.29 14.33 20.02
C GLN A 200 -6.57 12.85 20.36
N GLU A 201 -7.72 12.32 19.98
CA GLU A 201 -8.11 10.93 20.17
C GLU A 201 -7.24 9.91 19.42
N TYR A 202 -6.47 10.36 18.43
CA TYR A 202 -5.58 9.48 17.63
C TYR A 202 -4.21 9.28 18.28
N ARG A 203 -3.90 10.00 19.38
CA ARG A 203 -2.57 9.99 20.01
C ARG A 203 -2.13 8.60 20.45
N GLU A 204 -3.01 7.84 21.10
CA GLU A 204 -2.71 6.50 21.59
C GLU A 204 -2.35 5.54 20.44
N ASP A 205 -3.05 5.64 19.33
CA ASP A 205 -2.89 4.75 18.18
C ASP A 205 -1.74 5.16 17.25
N PHE A 206 -1.30 6.43 17.26
CA PHE A 206 -0.37 6.94 16.25
C PHE A 206 0.92 7.53 16.81
N ALA A 207 1.03 7.88 18.07
CA ALA A 207 2.29 8.36 18.66
C ALA A 207 3.40 7.30 18.51
N GLY A 208 4.58 7.72 18.05
CA GLY A 208 5.72 6.84 17.80
C GLY A 208 5.61 5.99 16.53
N LEU A 209 4.54 6.15 15.74
CA LEU A 209 4.38 5.42 14.48
C LEU A 209 5.40 5.90 13.45
N VAL A 210 6.18 4.96 12.91
CA VAL A 210 7.05 5.20 11.75
C VAL A 210 6.25 4.99 10.48
N GLY A 211 6.28 5.95 9.58
CA GLY A 211 5.49 5.89 8.35
C GLY A 211 5.97 6.86 7.28
N THR A 212 5.24 6.90 6.18
CA THR A 212 5.44 7.84 5.10
C THR A 212 4.36 8.91 5.09
N LEU A 213 4.79 10.18 5.16
CA LEU A 213 3.94 11.35 4.94
C LEU A 213 3.86 11.64 3.45
N GLN A 214 2.66 11.91 2.95
CA GLN A 214 2.43 12.39 1.58
C GLN A 214 1.26 13.39 1.53
N GLU A 215 1.28 14.30 0.57
CA GLU A 215 0.08 15.05 0.20
C GLU A 215 -0.93 14.07 -0.44
N HIS A 216 -2.15 14.05 0.08
CA HIS A 216 -3.22 13.24 -0.51
C HIS A 216 -3.82 13.97 -1.72
N PRO A 217 -3.79 13.39 -2.94
CA PRO A 217 -4.37 14.02 -4.11
C PRO A 217 -5.85 14.33 -3.90
N SER A 218 -6.16 15.61 -3.70
CA SER A 218 -7.50 16.12 -3.42
C SER A 218 -7.82 17.35 -4.24
N GLU A 219 -9.11 17.64 -4.38
CA GLU A 219 -9.58 18.90 -4.98
C GLU A 219 -9.17 20.08 -4.09
N GLY A 220 -8.94 21.23 -4.68
CA GLY A 220 -8.70 22.46 -3.93
C GLY A 220 -9.94 22.91 -3.16
N LEU A 221 -9.74 23.74 -2.17
CA LEU A 221 -10.81 24.32 -1.35
C LEU A 221 -10.93 25.82 -1.67
N GLY A 222 -12.11 26.27 -2.08
CA GLY A 222 -12.33 27.64 -2.49
C GLY A 222 -11.45 28.02 -3.67
N ASP A 223 -10.67 29.09 -3.54
CA ASP A 223 -9.73 29.55 -4.56
C ASP A 223 -8.38 28.83 -4.55
N THR A 224 -8.11 28.02 -3.54
CA THR A 224 -6.87 27.24 -3.45
C THR A 224 -6.89 26.10 -4.47
N PRO A 225 -5.90 26.03 -5.39
CA PRO A 225 -5.80 24.93 -6.33
C PRO A 225 -5.60 23.61 -5.59
N GLY A 226 -6.19 22.54 -6.10
CA GLY A 226 -5.94 21.19 -5.60
C GLY A 226 -4.57 20.66 -6.00
N PHE A 227 -4.38 19.37 -5.80
CA PHE A 227 -3.13 18.68 -6.07
C PHE A 227 -2.59 19.00 -7.47
N ALA A 228 -1.30 19.36 -7.55
CA ALA A 228 -0.60 19.76 -8.78
C ALA A 228 -1.30 20.89 -9.57
N GLY A 229 -2.06 21.76 -8.92
CA GLY A 229 -2.81 22.83 -9.56
C GLY A 229 -4.10 22.40 -10.24
N SER A 230 -4.50 21.15 -10.12
CA SER A 230 -5.76 20.65 -10.66
C SER A 230 -6.95 21.11 -9.84
N ARG A 231 -8.01 21.60 -10.52
CA ARG A 231 -9.27 21.96 -9.85
C ARG A 231 -10.18 20.76 -9.58
N LYS A 232 -9.90 19.59 -10.18
CA LYS A 232 -10.74 18.40 -10.06
C LYS A 232 -9.89 17.14 -9.94
N ILE A 233 -10.07 16.40 -8.87
CA ILE A 233 -9.47 15.10 -8.64
C ILE A 233 -10.59 14.06 -8.52
N SER A 234 -10.43 12.92 -9.17
CA SER A 234 -11.42 11.84 -9.12
C SER A 234 -10.76 10.48 -8.94
N GLY A 235 -11.46 9.57 -8.28
CA GLY A 235 -11.15 8.14 -8.39
C GLY A 235 -11.61 7.57 -9.74
N THR A 236 -11.18 6.36 -10.07
CA THR A 236 -11.42 5.73 -11.39
C THR A 236 -12.92 5.59 -11.71
N GLU A 237 -13.74 5.19 -10.75
CA GLU A 237 -15.19 5.04 -10.98
C GLU A 237 -15.86 6.38 -11.38
N LYS A 238 -15.50 7.47 -10.69
CA LYS A 238 -15.99 8.80 -11.04
C LYS A 238 -15.41 9.31 -12.37
N LEU A 239 -14.15 8.94 -12.70
CA LEU A 239 -13.57 9.24 -14.00
C LEU A 239 -14.43 8.67 -15.13
N TRP A 240 -14.84 7.40 -15.05
CA TRP A 240 -15.71 6.77 -16.06
C TRP A 240 -16.99 7.58 -16.28
N GLN A 241 -17.64 8.01 -15.20
CA GLN A 241 -18.83 8.86 -15.29
C GLN A 241 -18.55 10.20 -15.98
N HIS A 242 -17.36 10.78 -15.81
CA HIS A 242 -16.98 12.00 -16.51
C HIS A 242 -16.72 11.78 -18.00
N LEU A 243 -16.08 10.67 -18.37
CA LEU A 243 -15.81 10.31 -19.76
C LEU A 243 -17.09 10.00 -20.53
N GLU A 244 -18.08 9.38 -19.90
CA GLU A 244 -19.37 9.06 -20.50
C GLU A 244 -20.22 10.32 -20.76
N LYS A 245 -20.07 11.37 -19.95
CA LYS A 245 -20.88 12.60 -20.07
C LYS A 245 -20.58 13.38 -21.33
N THR A 246 -19.33 13.42 -21.77
CA THR A 246 -18.94 14.20 -22.95
C THR A 246 -17.61 13.72 -23.51
N PRO A 247 -17.47 13.65 -24.86
CA PRO A 247 -16.21 13.34 -25.51
C PRO A 247 -15.13 14.41 -25.30
N CYS A 248 -15.50 15.54 -24.70
CA CYS A 248 -14.56 16.59 -24.32
C CYS A 248 -13.72 16.25 -23.08
N ASN A 249 -14.06 15.20 -22.34
CA ASN A 249 -13.22 14.60 -21.32
C ASN A 249 -12.42 13.44 -21.93
N ARG A 250 -11.09 13.49 -21.82
CA ARG A 250 -10.18 12.46 -22.35
C ARG A 250 -9.14 12.10 -21.30
N VAL A 251 -8.68 10.86 -21.32
CA VAL A 251 -7.53 10.41 -20.53
C VAL A 251 -6.25 10.68 -21.34
N ASP A 252 -5.20 11.11 -20.66
CA ASP A 252 -3.84 11.06 -21.21
C ASP A 252 -3.38 9.60 -21.21
N SER A 253 -3.63 8.91 -22.31
CA SER A 253 -3.29 7.50 -22.48
C SER A 253 -1.78 7.26 -22.49
N ARG A 254 -0.96 8.25 -22.89
CA ARG A 254 0.51 8.13 -22.86
C ARG A 254 1.03 8.20 -21.43
N ALA A 255 0.50 9.14 -20.62
CA ALA A 255 0.83 9.23 -19.21
C ALA A 255 0.40 7.96 -18.46
N PHE A 256 -0.79 7.42 -18.78
CA PHE A 256 -1.27 6.17 -18.21
C PHE A 256 -0.39 4.97 -18.60
N LEU A 257 -0.07 4.82 -19.89
CA LEU A 257 0.82 3.76 -20.36
C LEU A 257 2.20 3.84 -19.69
N LYS A 258 2.77 5.05 -19.57
CA LYS A 258 4.05 5.27 -18.89
C LYS A 258 4.00 4.78 -17.44
N ALA A 259 2.95 5.13 -16.70
CA ALA A 259 2.76 4.70 -15.32
C ALA A 259 2.61 3.17 -15.22
N ARG A 260 1.89 2.53 -16.16
CA ARG A 260 1.73 1.08 -16.21
C ARG A 260 3.04 0.35 -16.56
N LEU A 261 3.84 0.91 -17.47
CA LEU A 261 5.17 0.34 -17.79
C LEU A 261 6.09 0.41 -16.56
N LEU A 262 6.02 1.47 -15.78
CA LEU A 262 6.75 1.53 -14.52
C LEU A 262 6.26 0.46 -13.53
N ASP A 263 4.94 0.22 -13.41
CA ASP A 263 4.41 -0.84 -12.55
C ASP A 263 4.99 -2.21 -12.92
N PHE A 264 5.11 -2.50 -14.23
CA PHE A 264 5.75 -3.75 -14.69
C PHE A 264 7.24 -3.79 -14.34
N LEU A 265 7.96 -2.69 -14.56
CA LEU A 265 9.39 -2.61 -14.28
C LEU A 265 9.71 -2.88 -12.82
N ILE A 266 8.92 -2.35 -11.88
CA ILE A 266 9.16 -2.45 -10.44
C ILE A 266 8.39 -3.59 -9.76
N ASN A 267 7.75 -4.47 -10.53
CA ASN A 267 6.90 -5.57 -10.03
C ASN A 267 5.78 -5.11 -9.09
N ASP A 268 5.20 -3.93 -9.33
CA ASP A 268 4.05 -3.45 -8.56
C ASP A 268 2.76 -4.11 -9.08
N LYS A 269 2.41 -5.25 -8.51
CA LYS A 269 1.32 -6.11 -8.98
C LYS A 269 -0.05 -5.79 -8.40
N ASP A 270 -0.15 -4.95 -7.36
CA ASP A 270 -1.42 -4.61 -6.72
C ASP A 270 -2.03 -3.33 -7.33
N ARG A 271 -2.07 -3.23 -8.66
CA ARG A 271 -2.54 -2.04 -9.40
C ARG A 271 -4.01 -2.19 -9.84
N HIS A 272 -4.94 -2.15 -8.90
CA HIS A 272 -6.38 -2.15 -9.17
C HIS A 272 -6.94 -0.72 -9.30
N SER A 273 -8.18 -0.57 -9.74
CA SER A 273 -8.85 0.72 -9.99
C SER A 273 -8.86 1.67 -8.79
N GLY A 274 -8.88 1.14 -7.58
CA GLY A 274 -8.87 1.93 -6.34
C GLY A 274 -7.54 2.62 -6.02
N GLN A 275 -6.45 2.21 -6.68
CA GLN A 275 -5.10 2.77 -6.48
C GLN A 275 -4.74 3.85 -7.51
N TRP A 276 -5.74 4.46 -8.11
CA TRP A 276 -5.58 5.56 -9.04
C TRP A 276 -6.40 6.76 -8.62
N ARG A 277 -5.77 7.95 -8.70
CA ARG A 277 -6.45 9.22 -8.77
C ARG A 277 -6.22 9.83 -10.15
N TRP A 278 -7.08 10.72 -10.52
CA TRP A 278 -7.08 11.34 -11.83
C TRP A 278 -7.26 12.84 -11.68
N ALA A 279 -6.24 13.59 -12.10
CA ALA A 279 -6.23 15.04 -12.07
C ALA A 279 -6.72 15.60 -13.41
N ARG A 280 -7.69 16.52 -13.39
CA ARG A 280 -8.26 17.12 -14.57
C ARG A 280 -7.60 18.47 -14.88
N PHE A 281 -7.06 18.60 -16.08
CA PHE A 281 -6.45 19.83 -16.58
C PHE A 281 -7.17 20.35 -17.83
N PRO A 282 -7.17 21.69 -18.08
CA PRO A 282 -7.66 22.26 -19.31
C PRO A 282 -6.86 21.76 -20.53
N ALA A 283 -7.54 21.51 -21.64
CA ALA A 283 -6.96 21.16 -22.93
C ALA A 283 -7.74 21.87 -24.06
N GLY A 284 -7.46 23.13 -24.27
CA GLY A 284 -8.28 24.02 -25.11
C GLY A 284 -9.68 24.17 -24.55
N ALA A 285 -10.71 23.90 -25.38
CA ALA A 285 -12.10 23.89 -24.93
C ALA A 285 -12.52 22.64 -24.16
N CYS A 286 -11.62 21.65 -24.04
CA CYS A 286 -11.86 20.35 -23.43
C CYS A 286 -11.00 20.15 -22.17
N HIS A 287 -11.00 18.91 -21.64
CA HIS A 287 -10.22 18.54 -20.46
C HIS A 287 -9.47 17.22 -20.68
N THR A 288 -8.24 17.17 -20.16
CA THR A 288 -7.45 15.94 -20.09
C THR A 288 -7.31 15.50 -18.64
N TRP A 289 -7.52 14.21 -18.42
CA TRP A 289 -7.33 13.56 -17.12
C TRP A 289 -5.98 12.85 -17.09
N ILE A 290 -5.12 13.27 -16.17
CA ILE A 290 -3.78 12.71 -15.96
C ILE A 290 -3.84 11.74 -14.78
N PRO A 291 -3.32 10.50 -14.93
CA PRO A 291 -3.29 9.52 -13.86
C PRO A 291 -2.30 9.92 -12.76
N ILE A 292 -2.68 9.66 -11.53
CA ILE A 292 -1.85 9.73 -10.33
C ILE A 292 -1.88 8.34 -9.71
N PRO A 293 -0.81 7.53 -9.86
CA PRO A 293 -0.72 6.24 -9.20
C PRO A 293 -0.46 6.44 -7.70
N GLU A 294 -1.27 5.80 -6.86
CA GLU A 294 -1.12 5.75 -5.39
C GLU A 294 -0.71 4.34 -4.94
N ASP A 295 -0.30 4.22 -3.68
CA ASP A 295 -0.06 2.94 -2.98
C ASP A 295 1.01 2.06 -3.66
N ARG A 296 2.28 2.48 -3.57
CA ARG A 296 3.44 1.81 -4.15
C ARG A 296 4.13 0.82 -3.21
N ASP A 297 3.42 0.30 -2.24
CA ASP A 297 3.96 -0.53 -1.17
C ASP A 297 4.27 -1.98 -1.61
N GLN A 298 3.80 -2.39 -2.78
CA GLN A 298 4.11 -3.69 -3.38
C GLN A 298 5.28 -3.64 -4.39
N ALA A 299 5.83 -2.44 -4.64
CA ALA A 299 6.98 -2.29 -5.53
C ALA A 299 8.21 -3.02 -4.97
N PHE A 300 8.97 -3.64 -5.87
CA PHE A 300 10.22 -4.37 -5.57
C PHE A 300 10.04 -5.56 -4.62
N ILE A 301 8.84 -6.14 -4.52
CA ILE A 301 8.60 -7.25 -3.61
C ILE A 301 9.53 -8.42 -3.90
N ASP A 302 10.21 -8.92 -2.87
CA ASP A 302 11.17 -10.00 -2.93
C ASP A 302 10.64 -11.20 -2.15
N TYR A 303 10.21 -12.24 -2.88
CA TYR A 303 9.70 -13.47 -2.30
C TYR A 303 10.70 -14.59 -2.48
N ASP A 304 11.83 -14.54 -1.80
CA ASP A 304 12.77 -15.64 -1.79
C ASP A 304 12.38 -16.73 -0.76
N GLY A 305 13.23 -17.73 -0.55
CA GLY A 305 13.02 -18.79 0.43
C GLY A 305 12.28 -20.03 -0.09
N PHE A 306 12.53 -21.15 0.61
CA PHE A 306 12.01 -22.48 0.23
C PHE A 306 10.46 -22.53 0.22
N ALA A 307 9.82 -21.97 1.22
CA ALA A 307 8.35 -21.97 1.34
C ALA A 307 7.70 -21.24 0.17
N MET A 308 8.27 -20.10 -0.25
CA MET A 308 7.76 -19.31 -1.38
C MET A 308 8.05 -19.99 -2.73
N ALA A 309 9.20 -20.65 -2.87
CA ALA A 309 9.48 -21.47 -4.05
C ALA A 309 8.47 -22.60 -4.24
N LEU A 310 8.01 -23.20 -3.14
CA LEU A 310 6.95 -24.22 -3.18
C LEU A 310 5.58 -23.58 -3.47
N ALA A 311 5.25 -22.47 -2.81
CA ALA A 311 3.98 -21.76 -3.01
C ALA A 311 3.80 -21.27 -4.45
N ARG A 312 4.86 -20.84 -5.12
CA ARG A 312 4.84 -20.43 -6.54
C ARG A 312 4.41 -21.54 -7.51
N ARG A 313 4.61 -22.81 -7.17
CA ARG A 313 4.12 -23.95 -8.01
C ARG A 313 2.59 -24.00 -8.09
N VAL A 314 1.91 -23.56 -7.04
CA VAL A 314 0.44 -23.55 -6.97
C VAL A 314 -0.16 -22.16 -7.18
N ALA A 315 0.65 -21.12 -6.98
CA ALA A 315 0.30 -19.71 -7.16
C ALA A 315 1.31 -18.98 -8.05
N PRO A 316 1.37 -19.27 -9.36
CA PRO A 316 2.39 -18.75 -10.27
C PRO A 316 2.35 -17.23 -10.48
N LYS A 317 1.34 -16.57 -9.90
CA LYS A 317 1.19 -15.12 -9.90
C LYS A 317 2.03 -14.41 -8.82
N GLN A 318 2.56 -15.16 -7.86
CA GLN A 318 3.47 -14.64 -6.83
C GLN A 318 4.90 -14.60 -7.39
N ILE A 319 5.13 -13.65 -8.30
CA ILE A 319 6.46 -13.38 -8.86
C ILE A 319 7.19 -12.36 -7.98
N GLU A 320 8.49 -12.56 -7.84
CA GLU A 320 9.40 -11.63 -7.17
C GLU A 320 9.93 -10.59 -8.15
N PHE A 321 10.47 -9.51 -7.63
CA PHE A 321 11.22 -8.54 -8.42
C PHE A 321 12.52 -9.18 -8.92
N ALA A 322 12.75 -9.15 -10.22
CA ALA A 322 13.93 -9.76 -10.86
C ALA A 322 14.25 -9.09 -12.19
N ASP A 323 15.41 -9.39 -12.75
CA ASP A 323 15.86 -8.90 -14.06
C ASP A 323 14.94 -9.34 -15.22
N SER A 324 14.21 -10.43 -15.02
CA SER A 324 13.23 -10.93 -15.98
C SER A 324 12.08 -11.63 -15.30
N TYR A 325 10.89 -11.58 -15.89
CA TYR A 325 9.70 -12.21 -15.35
C TYR A 325 9.28 -13.42 -16.17
N PRO A 326 9.01 -14.57 -15.54
CA PRO A 326 8.61 -15.79 -16.25
C PRO A 326 7.25 -15.63 -16.94
N ASN A 327 6.42 -14.71 -16.46
CA ASN A 327 5.13 -14.35 -17.04
C ASN A 327 4.67 -12.98 -16.52
N LEU A 328 3.77 -12.34 -17.25
CA LEU A 328 3.17 -11.06 -16.86
C LEU A 328 1.77 -11.22 -16.23
N ALA A 329 1.31 -12.45 -16.05
CA ALA A 329 -0.06 -12.70 -15.58
C ALA A 329 -0.33 -12.10 -14.18
N GLY A 330 0.66 -12.15 -13.29
CA GLY A 330 0.58 -11.53 -11.96
C GLY A 330 0.48 -10.01 -12.02
N LEU A 331 1.22 -9.38 -12.93
CA LEU A 331 1.29 -7.92 -13.10
C LEU A 331 0.06 -7.35 -13.81
N SER A 332 -0.57 -8.12 -14.71
CA SER A 332 -1.71 -7.66 -15.50
C SER A 332 -3.07 -7.92 -14.86
N MET A 333 -3.13 -8.73 -13.79
CA MET A 333 -4.40 -9.22 -13.25
C MET A 333 -5.40 -8.16 -12.83
N ASN A 334 -4.90 -7.09 -12.23
CA ASN A 334 -5.76 -6.01 -11.73
C ASN A 334 -5.96 -4.88 -12.75
N GLY A 335 -5.30 -4.97 -13.90
CA GLY A 335 -5.43 -4.02 -15.01
C GLY A 335 -6.74 -4.14 -15.81
N TRP A 336 -7.50 -5.21 -15.61
CA TRP A 336 -8.77 -5.45 -16.32
C TRP A 336 -9.90 -4.52 -15.88
N GLU A 337 -9.74 -3.83 -14.76
CA GLU A 337 -10.70 -2.87 -14.24
C GLU A 337 -10.46 -1.44 -14.76
N LEU A 338 -9.38 -1.25 -15.52
CA LEU A 338 -8.94 0.01 -16.12
C LEU A 338 -9.00 -0.09 -17.65
#